data_e3f76d18e044ca7826e23a57f204de15
#
_entry.id   e3f76d18e044ca7826e23a57f204de15
#
_cell.length_a   1.000
_cell.length_b   1.000
_cell.length_c   1.000
_cell.angle_alpha   90.00
_cell.angle_beta   90.00
_cell.angle_gamma   90.00
#
_symmetry.space_group_name_H-M   'P 1'
#
loop_
_entity.id
_entity.type
_entity.pdbx_description
1 polymer ?
#
loop_
_entity_poly.entity_id
_entity_poly.type
_entity_poly.pdbx_seq_one_letter_code
_entity_poly.pdbx_strand_id
1 'polypeptide(L)'
;MSSLHSHSQLKSPRHVDEAVDSFTRMLSMRRTPSIMQFNKILGSLAKTNHFSPAISLFQQLQARGIAPCIVTLSIVINCCCGMGRITLAFSIFAKILRMGFQPDTITLTTLIKGLCLCGNVEKALHFHDRVLAHGFRFNQVTYGTLINGLCKTGHTSAAIQVLRKIPRYGIAPNVVMYSAIIDSLCKVTLVSDAFHLYSEMLAKGISPNVITYNTLTYGLCLVGQLKEAIDLLNHMMLKNITPNVRTYNTLIDGLCKEGNIKDAKSVLAVMTKDSVEPTVVTYNCLMDGYCLVNESNKAKCIFDTMAQRGMAPDIQSYNIIINGLCKSKLMDDALSLFEEMRRKNLVPNTVTYNTLIDGLGKSRRISCASKLLVEMHNKGQPANIITYTSLLDGMFNIKQVDKALVLFNQMKKSGIDPNIFTYNILIDGLCKNGRLIEAKEIFQDLSIKNYHPNVRTYTIMIDGLCKEGLFEEALALMSKMEDNGCLPNAVTFEIVIRALFEKGENDMAEKLLREMIARGLLNG
;
A
#
# COMPACT_ATOMS: atom_id res chain seq x y z
N MET A 1 33.20 -3.09 22.24
CA MET A 1 31.86 -3.59 22.62
C MET A 1 31.17 -2.55 23.51
N SER A 2 30.68 -1.45 23.00
CA SER A 2 29.77 -0.52 23.75
C SER A 2 29.26 0.65 22.90
N SER A 3 28.70 0.40 21.71
CA SER A 3 28.05 1.48 20.92
C SER A 3 26.79 1.08 20.15
N LEU A 4 26.24 -0.11 20.37
CA LEU A 4 25.04 -0.62 19.67
C LEU A 4 23.74 -0.61 20.52
N HIS A 5 23.80 -0.16 21.78
CA HIS A 5 22.64 -0.15 22.68
C HIS A 5 21.89 1.18 22.79
N SER A 6 22.34 2.26 22.12
CA SER A 6 21.77 3.60 22.32
C SER A 6 20.63 3.98 21.36
N HIS A 7 20.33 3.19 20.31
CA HIS A 7 19.31 3.54 19.29
C HIS A 7 17.90 3.00 19.55
N SER A 8 17.73 2.02 20.43
CA SER A 8 16.42 1.42 20.74
C SER A 8 15.68 2.07 21.93
N GLN A 9 16.38 2.80 22.78
CA GLN A 9 15.81 3.40 24.00
C GLN A 9 15.04 4.72 23.75
N LEU A 10 15.20 5.38 22.60
CA LEU A 10 14.60 6.70 22.29
C LEU A 10 13.14 6.65 21.78
N LYS A 11 12.48 5.50 21.78
CA LYS A 11 11.11 5.34 21.22
C LYS A 11 9.99 5.26 22.28
N SER A 12 10.29 5.34 23.58
CA SER A 12 9.24 5.27 24.59
C SER A 12 8.69 6.67 24.93
N PRO A 13 7.38 6.81 25.26
CA PRO A 13 6.75 8.06 25.69
C PRO A 13 7.50 8.73 26.85
N ARG A 14 8.06 7.97 27.79
CA ARG A 14 8.84 8.48 28.93
C ARG A 14 10.02 9.34 28.55
N HIS A 15 10.71 9.03 27.45
CA HIS A 15 11.86 9.84 26.99
C HIS A 15 11.47 11.18 26.39
N VAL A 16 10.25 11.29 25.84
CA VAL A 16 9.73 12.57 25.34
C VAL A 16 9.44 13.49 26.52
N ASP A 17 8.76 12.97 27.54
CA ASP A 17 8.42 13.72 28.75
C ASP A 17 9.69 14.18 29.48
N GLU A 18 10.69 13.31 29.62
CA GLU A 18 12.00 13.66 30.19
C GLU A 18 12.72 14.78 29.40
N ALA A 19 12.65 14.73 28.05
CA ALA A 19 13.23 15.75 27.19
C ALA A 19 12.50 17.09 27.33
N VAL A 20 11.17 17.07 27.41
CA VAL A 20 10.32 18.25 27.63
C VAL A 20 10.60 18.85 29.01
N ASP A 21 10.67 18.04 30.07
CA ASP A 21 10.99 18.48 31.44
C ASP A 21 12.38 19.07 31.56
N SER A 22 13.37 18.45 30.89
CA SER A 22 14.73 18.96 30.85
C SER A 22 14.80 20.33 30.17
N PHE A 23 14.10 20.49 29.04
CA PHE A 23 14.01 21.75 28.30
C PHE A 23 13.35 22.84 29.14
N THR A 24 12.22 22.51 29.79
CA THR A 24 11.48 23.45 30.63
C THR A 24 12.28 23.91 31.87
N ARG A 25 13.01 22.98 32.50
CA ARG A 25 13.97 23.30 33.58
C ARG A 25 15.06 24.25 33.08
N MET A 26 15.61 24.02 31.90
CA MET A 26 16.63 24.93 31.32
C MET A 26 16.08 26.33 31.07
N LEU A 27 14.81 26.45 30.67
CA LEU A 27 14.14 27.77 30.51
C LEU A 27 13.92 28.51 31.83
N SER A 28 13.83 27.81 32.97
CA SER A 28 13.61 28.40 34.29
C SER A 28 14.90 28.74 35.04
N MET A 29 16.07 28.40 34.53
CA MET A 29 17.36 28.66 35.16
C MET A 29 17.67 30.17 35.21
N ARG A 30 18.22 30.65 36.31
CA ARG A 30 18.67 32.07 36.47
C ARG A 30 19.72 32.46 35.42
N ARG A 31 20.61 31.56 35.04
CA ARG A 31 21.51 31.68 33.86
C ARG A 31 21.00 30.75 32.78
N THR A 32 20.42 31.35 31.74
CA THR A 32 19.94 30.58 30.59
C THR A 32 21.10 29.86 29.91
N PRO A 33 20.99 28.53 29.69
CA PRO A 33 21.98 27.78 28.93
C PRO A 33 22.16 28.31 27.52
N SER A 34 23.25 27.92 26.85
CA SER A 34 23.49 28.32 25.48
C SER A 34 22.43 27.74 24.55
N ILE A 35 22.10 28.45 23.45
CA ILE A 35 21.14 28.00 22.43
C ILE A 35 21.50 26.60 21.87
N MET A 36 22.79 26.22 21.89
CA MET A 36 23.24 24.92 21.45
C MET A 36 22.70 23.77 22.31
N GLN A 37 22.48 23.97 23.61
CA GLN A 37 21.91 22.95 24.50
C GLN A 37 20.43 22.73 24.20
N PHE A 38 19.67 23.82 23.95
CA PHE A 38 18.29 23.74 23.50
C PHE A 38 18.19 23.03 22.13
N ASN A 39 19.10 23.32 21.19
CA ASN A 39 19.14 22.68 19.88
C ASN A 39 19.40 21.16 19.95
N LYS A 40 20.17 20.69 20.94
CA LYS A 40 20.37 19.24 21.15
C LYS A 40 19.05 18.54 21.46
N ILE A 41 18.21 19.12 22.33
CA ILE A 41 16.92 18.55 22.70
C ILE A 41 15.94 18.63 21.51
N LEU A 42 15.82 19.81 20.89
CA LEU A 42 14.94 19.99 19.72
C LEU A 42 15.34 19.05 18.57
N GLY A 43 16.64 18.93 18.31
CA GLY A 43 17.19 18.03 17.29
C GLY A 43 16.94 16.55 17.59
N SER A 44 17.00 16.15 18.87
CA SER A 44 16.67 14.78 19.29
C SER A 44 15.19 14.48 19.06
N LEU A 45 14.30 15.36 19.48
CA LEU A 45 12.84 15.22 19.24
C LEU A 45 12.51 15.17 17.74
N ALA A 46 13.15 16.02 16.93
CA ALA A 46 12.97 16.00 15.48
C ALA A 46 13.45 14.70 14.83
N LYS A 47 14.56 14.12 15.29
CA LYS A 47 15.09 12.83 14.80
C LYS A 47 14.19 11.65 15.14
N THR A 48 13.49 11.73 16.27
CA THR A 48 12.54 10.69 16.72
C THR A 48 11.11 10.92 16.24
N ASN A 49 10.90 11.88 15.31
CA ASN A 49 9.62 12.26 14.73
C ASN A 49 8.60 12.85 15.72
N HIS A 50 9.04 13.34 16.88
CA HIS A 50 8.21 14.05 17.85
C HIS A 50 8.12 15.54 17.50
N PHE A 51 7.55 15.86 16.34
CA PHE A 51 7.56 17.19 15.75
C PHE A 51 6.72 18.20 16.54
N SER A 52 5.52 17.80 17.00
CA SER A 52 4.61 18.69 17.74
C SER A 52 5.22 19.18 19.06
N PRO A 53 5.78 18.31 19.94
CA PRO A 53 6.51 18.74 21.12
C PRO A 53 7.68 19.69 20.80
N ALA A 54 8.48 19.38 19.76
CA ALA A 54 9.61 20.23 19.38
C ALA A 54 9.16 21.65 18.98
N ILE A 55 8.06 21.78 18.24
CA ILE A 55 7.50 23.10 17.87
C ILE A 55 6.97 23.85 19.10
N SER A 56 6.28 23.16 20.02
CA SER A 56 5.79 23.76 21.27
C SER A 56 6.94 24.30 22.13
N LEU A 57 8.03 23.54 22.27
CA LEU A 57 9.22 23.97 23.00
C LEU A 57 9.92 25.16 22.33
N PHE A 58 9.97 25.18 21.01
CA PHE A 58 10.46 26.34 20.26
C PHE A 58 9.62 27.61 20.51
N GLN A 59 8.29 27.48 20.56
CA GLN A 59 7.41 28.62 20.91
C GLN A 59 7.67 29.14 22.33
N GLN A 60 7.88 28.26 23.31
CA GLN A 60 8.24 28.63 24.67
C GLN A 60 9.60 29.35 24.71
N LEU A 61 10.59 28.88 23.94
CA LEU A 61 11.91 29.52 23.82
C LEU A 61 11.76 30.98 23.31
N GLN A 62 10.93 31.15 22.27
CA GLN A 62 10.66 32.49 21.72
C GLN A 62 9.91 33.39 22.73
N ALA A 63 8.92 32.86 23.46
CA ALA A 63 8.17 33.59 24.48
C ALA A 63 9.08 34.09 25.63
N ARG A 64 10.19 33.41 25.89
CA ARG A 64 11.24 33.80 26.85
C ARG A 64 12.25 34.81 26.29
N GLY A 65 12.06 35.26 25.04
CA GLY A 65 12.96 36.23 24.40
C GLY A 65 14.32 35.67 23.97
N ILE A 66 14.51 34.35 24.00
CA ILE A 66 15.76 33.72 23.58
C ILE A 66 15.84 33.73 22.04
N ALA A 67 16.84 34.42 21.49
CA ALA A 67 17.01 34.53 20.05
C ALA A 67 17.40 33.18 19.43
N PRO A 68 16.64 32.66 18.45
CA PRO A 68 17.00 31.43 17.76
C PRO A 68 18.17 31.68 16.79
N CYS A 69 19.07 30.72 16.68
CA CYS A 69 20.09 30.70 15.63
C CYS A 69 19.58 29.96 14.38
N ILE A 70 20.37 29.96 13.30
CA ILE A 70 20.03 29.27 12.05
C ILE A 70 19.75 27.78 12.27
N VAL A 71 20.53 27.10 13.12
CA VAL A 71 20.32 25.68 13.46
C VAL A 71 18.97 25.44 14.11
N THR A 72 18.57 26.33 15.06
CA THR A 72 17.26 26.24 15.69
C THR A 72 16.15 26.33 14.66
N LEU A 73 16.22 27.34 13.77
CA LEU A 73 15.22 27.55 12.73
C LEU A 73 15.17 26.41 11.72
N SER A 74 16.33 25.84 11.34
CA SER A 74 16.41 24.69 10.44
C SER A 74 15.80 23.42 11.06
N ILE A 75 15.97 23.19 12.37
CA ILE A 75 15.30 22.10 13.09
C ILE A 75 13.77 22.29 13.04
N VAL A 76 13.29 23.52 13.27
CA VAL A 76 11.84 23.80 13.25
C VAL A 76 11.28 23.67 11.83
N ILE A 77 12.00 24.09 10.78
CA ILE A 77 11.63 23.84 9.39
C ILE A 77 11.47 22.32 9.14
N ASN A 78 12.43 21.50 9.62
CA ASN A 78 12.34 20.05 9.49
C ASN A 78 11.09 19.48 10.20
N CYS A 79 10.77 19.96 11.39
CA CYS A 79 9.54 19.56 12.10
C CYS A 79 8.27 19.96 11.33
N CYS A 80 8.21 21.19 10.80
CA CYS A 80 7.08 21.64 9.99
C CYS A 80 6.91 20.81 8.72
N CYS A 81 8.00 20.50 8.02
CA CYS A 81 8.00 19.62 6.84
C CYS A 81 7.54 18.21 7.19
N GLY A 82 8.01 17.65 8.31
CA GLY A 82 7.60 16.32 8.79
C GLY A 82 6.10 16.23 9.14
N MET A 83 5.49 17.34 9.54
CA MET A 83 4.05 17.46 9.83
C MET A 83 3.20 17.83 8.60
N GLY A 84 3.78 17.95 7.42
CA GLY A 84 3.08 18.41 6.22
C GLY A 84 2.72 19.90 6.21
N ARG A 85 3.20 20.70 7.18
CA ARG A 85 2.91 22.14 7.28
C ARG A 85 3.91 22.97 6.47
N ILE A 86 3.92 22.77 5.16
CA ILE A 86 4.93 23.38 4.29
C ILE A 86 4.87 24.91 4.23
N THR A 87 3.67 25.50 4.33
CA THR A 87 3.50 26.97 4.37
C THR A 87 4.17 27.59 5.58
N LEU A 88 4.08 26.93 6.75
CA LEU A 88 4.75 27.37 7.98
C LEU A 88 6.27 27.23 7.84
N ALA A 89 6.76 26.14 7.22
CA ALA A 89 8.19 25.97 6.95
C ALA A 89 8.75 27.12 6.11
N PHE A 90 8.04 27.54 5.05
CA PHE A 90 8.44 28.69 4.24
C PHE A 90 8.33 30.03 4.99
N SER A 91 7.37 30.18 5.88
CA SER A 91 7.29 31.37 6.76
C SER A 91 8.51 31.50 7.67
N ILE A 92 8.99 30.37 8.21
CA ILE A 92 10.22 30.32 9.02
C ILE A 92 11.45 30.57 8.14
N PHE A 93 11.48 30.04 6.94
CA PHE A 93 12.54 30.32 5.97
C PHE A 93 12.61 31.82 5.62
N ALA A 94 11.48 32.46 5.39
CA ALA A 94 11.41 33.90 5.20
C ALA A 94 11.91 34.68 6.44
N LYS A 95 11.69 34.14 7.66
CA LYS A 95 12.26 34.72 8.90
C LYS A 95 13.78 34.60 8.94
N ILE A 96 14.36 33.47 8.50
CA ILE A 96 15.82 33.30 8.38
C ILE A 96 16.41 34.43 7.50
N LEU A 97 15.82 34.67 6.33
CA LEU A 97 16.28 35.69 5.40
C LEU A 97 16.15 37.11 5.99
N ARG A 98 15.00 37.42 6.65
CA ARG A 98 14.80 38.73 7.30
C ARG A 98 15.75 38.99 8.47
N MET A 99 16.19 37.95 9.16
CA MET A 99 17.18 38.05 10.23
C MET A 99 18.62 38.19 9.69
N GLY A 100 18.81 38.22 8.38
CA GLY A 100 20.13 38.35 7.75
C GLY A 100 20.96 37.05 7.76
N PHE A 101 20.38 35.92 8.14
CA PHE A 101 21.09 34.65 8.06
C PHE A 101 21.18 34.14 6.62
N GLN A 102 22.33 33.66 6.24
CA GLN A 102 22.50 32.95 4.96
C GLN A 102 22.00 31.51 5.12
N PRO A 103 21.01 31.07 4.31
CA PRO A 103 20.54 29.69 4.34
C PRO A 103 21.68 28.73 3.98
N ASP A 104 21.80 27.64 4.72
CA ASP A 104 22.74 26.58 4.39
C ASP A 104 22.09 25.51 3.49
N THR A 105 22.92 24.64 2.92
CA THR A 105 22.45 23.53 2.07
C THR A 105 21.52 22.59 2.81
N ILE A 106 21.67 22.46 4.14
CA ILE A 106 20.79 21.60 4.96
C ILE A 106 19.37 22.16 5.01
N THR A 107 19.25 23.47 5.28
CA THR A 107 17.94 24.18 5.31
C THR A 107 17.23 24.06 3.96
N LEU A 108 17.94 24.31 2.85
CA LEU A 108 17.40 24.27 1.50
C LEU A 108 16.98 22.83 1.12
N THR A 109 17.83 21.83 1.45
CA THR A 109 17.51 20.41 1.22
C THR A 109 16.29 19.96 2.03
N THR A 110 16.15 20.48 3.26
CA THR A 110 14.98 20.17 4.12
C THR A 110 13.69 20.72 3.53
N LEU A 111 13.70 21.91 2.95
CA LEU A 111 12.54 22.49 2.26
C LEU A 111 12.17 21.70 1.01
N ILE A 112 13.16 21.32 0.19
CA ILE A 112 12.95 20.44 -0.98
C ILE A 112 12.31 19.13 -0.53
N LYS A 113 12.86 18.48 0.50
CA LYS A 113 12.30 17.27 1.10
C LYS A 113 10.85 17.46 1.56
N GLY A 114 10.58 18.57 2.24
CA GLY A 114 9.23 18.91 2.72
C GLY A 114 8.23 19.07 1.57
N LEU A 115 8.61 19.76 0.50
CA LEU A 115 7.78 19.88 -0.71
C LEU A 115 7.48 18.51 -1.34
N CYS A 116 8.50 17.65 -1.46
CA CYS A 116 8.32 16.30 -1.98
C CYS A 116 7.40 15.45 -1.09
N LEU A 117 7.55 15.51 0.24
CA LEU A 117 6.69 14.78 1.19
C LEU A 117 5.22 15.21 1.11
N CYS A 118 4.95 16.49 0.78
CA CYS A 118 3.60 17.01 0.57
C CYS A 118 3.05 16.78 -0.85
N GLY A 119 3.74 16.02 -1.70
CA GLY A 119 3.34 15.79 -3.09
C GLY A 119 3.52 17.00 -4.02
N ASN A 120 4.07 18.13 -3.53
CA ASN A 120 4.26 19.36 -4.31
C ASN A 120 5.58 19.33 -5.11
N VAL A 121 5.73 18.35 -6.00
CA VAL A 121 6.98 18.07 -6.69
C VAL A 121 7.36 19.17 -7.68
N GLU A 122 6.41 19.71 -8.40
CA GLU A 122 6.66 20.85 -9.32
C GLU A 122 7.22 22.06 -8.59
N LYS A 123 6.66 22.35 -7.39
CA LYS A 123 7.19 23.42 -6.54
C LYS A 123 8.58 23.09 -6.00
N ALA A 124 8.89 21.81 -5.75
CA ALA A 124 10.24 21.40 -5.34
C ALA A 124 11.27 21.63 -6.44
N LEU A 125 10.95 21.27 -7.69
CA LEU A 125 11.79 21.52 -8.86
C LEU A 125 11.96 23.03 -9.10
N HIS A 126 10.87 23.79 -9.09
CA HIS A 126 10.93 25.25 -9.26
C HIS A 126 11.75 25.92 -8.15
N PHE A 127 11.59 25.50 -6.90
CA PHE A 127 12.40 26.01 -5.79
C PHE A 127 13.88 25.66 -5.96
N HIS A 128 14.20 24.42 -6.34
CA HIS A 128 15.56 23.99 -6.67
C HIS A 128 16.19 24.88 -7.75
N ASP A 129 15.51 25.11 -8.88
CA ASP A 129 16.04 25.89 -9.98
C ASP A 129 16.24 27.36 -9.60
N ARG A 130 15.30 27.95 -8.83
CA ARG A 130 15.46 29.31 -8.30
C ARG A 130 16.67 29.44 -7.37
N VAL A 131 16.88 28.49 -6.48
CA VAL A 131 18.00 28.48 -5.54
C VAL A 131 19.34 28.40 -6.31
N LEU A 132 19.40 27.55 -7.36
CA LEU A 132 20.57 27.49 -8.25
C LEU A 132 20.82 28.83 -8.99
N ALA A 133 19.77 29.47 -9.48
CA ALA A 133 19.87 30.77 -10.16
C ALA A 133 20.39 31.88 -9.24
N HIS A 134 20.21 31.77 -7.91
CA HIS A 134 20.79 32.68 -6.92
C HIS A 134 22.21 32.30 -6.49
N GLY A 135 22.87 31.37 -7.20
CA GLY A 135 24.28 31.02 -6.97
C GLY A 135 24.53 30.00 -5.86
N PHE A 136 23.50 29.45 -5.23
CA PHE A 136 23.69 28.37 -4.25
C PHE A 136 24.08 27.07 -4.95
N ARG A 137 24.95 26.29 -4.32
CA ARG A 137 25.33 24.96 -4.79
C ARG A 137 24.74 23.88 -3.91
N PHE A 138 24.12 22.92 -4.55
CA PHE A 138 23.62 21.71 -3.87
C PHE A 138 24.69 20.62 -3.85
N ASN A 139 24.49 19.63 -3.01
CA ASN A 139 25.37 18.46 -2.88
C ASN A 139 24.64 17.16 -3.29
N GLN A 140 25.38 16.04 -3.26
CA GLN A 140 24.81 14.71 -3.56
C GLN A 140 23.57 14.38 -2.73
N VAL A 141 23.53 14.81 -1.45
CA VAL A 141 22.39 14.52 -0.55
C VAL A 141 21.12 15.24 -1.03
N THR A 142 21.26 16.48 -1.47
CA THR A 142 20.12 17.25 -2.03
C THR A 142 19.54 16.59 -3.26
N TYR A 143 20.38 16.22 -4.22
CA TYR A 143 19.93 15.56 -5.43
C TYR A 143 19.36 14.17 -5.17
N GLY A 144 19.96 13.39 -4.27
CA GLY A 144 19.40 12.12 -3.83
C GLY A 144 18.02 12.28 -3.18
N THR A 145 17.84 13.34 -2.38
CA THR A 145 16.55 13.67 -1.76
C THR A 145 15.50 14.05 -2.79
N LEU A 146 15.88 14.89 -3.76
CA LEU A 146 14.98 15.32 -4.85
C LEU A 146 14.56 14.13 -5.72
N ILE A 147 15.51 13.31 -6.17
CA ILE A 147 15.26 12.11 -6.97
C ILE A 147 14.33 11.14 -6.21
N ASN A 148 14.63 10.85 -4.94
CA ASN A 148 13.78 9.97 -4.14
C ASN A 148 12.37 10.55 -3.93
N GLY A 149 12.24 11.86 -3.78
CA GLY A 149 10.95 12.54 -3.71
C GLY A 149 10.15 12.40 -5.00
N LEU A 150 10.77 12.67 -6.15
CA LEU A 150 10.19 12.48 -7.48
C LEU A 150 9.71 11.04 -7.71
N CYS A 151 10.55 10.06 -7.38
CA CYS A 151 10.22 8.64 -7.51
C CYS A 151 9.02 8.23 -6.64
N LYS A 152 8.98 8.67 -5.38
CA LYS A 152 7.87 8.35 -4.46
C LYS A 152 6.52 8.93 -4.88
N THR A 153 6.53 9.99 -5.66
CA THR A 153 5.31 10.64 -6.17
C THR A 153 4.97 10.24 -7.61
N GLY A 154 5.66 9.23 -8.17
CA GLY A 154 5.39 8.70 -9.50
C GLY A 154 6.01 9.50 -10.66
N HIS A 155 6.81 10.54 -10.38
CA HIS A 155 7.44 11.38 -11.40
C HIS A 155 8.81 10.84 -11.84
N THR A 156 8.85 9.56 -12.21
CA THR A 156 10.09 8.84 -12.54
C THR A 156 10.85 9.44 -13.70
N SER A 157 10.14 9.89 -14.75
CA SER A 157 10.75 10.57 -15.91
C SER A 157 11.48 11.85 -15.52
N ALA A 158 10.91 12.65 -14.62
CA ALA A 158 11.56 13.85 -14.10
C ALA A 158 12.80 13.50 -13.24
N ALA A 159 12.74 12.41 -12.46
CA ALA A 159 13.89 11.92 -11.70
C ALA A 159 15.07 11.52 -12.61
N ILE A 160 14.81 10.85 -13.73
CA ILE A 160 15.81 10.51 -14.75
C ILE A 160 16.42 11.77 -15.37
N GLN A 161 15.58 12.77 -15.69
CA GLN A 161 16.08 14.05 -16.23
C GLN A 161 16.99 14.76 -15.23
N VAL A 162 16.62 14.79 -13.95
CA VAL A 162 17.47 15.35 -12.89
C VAL A 162 18.79 14.58 -12.80
N LEU A 163 18.76 13.24 -12.76
CA LEU A 163 19.96 12.40 -12.72
C LEU A 163 20.95 12.73 -13.86
N ARG A 164 20.45 12.92 -15.08
CA ARG A 164 21.27 13.24 -16.26
C ARG A 164 21.83 14.67 -16.26
N LYS A 165 21.18 15.60 -15.53
CA LYS A 165 21.65 17.00 -15.38
C LYS A 165 22.72 17.16 -14.30
N ILE A 166 22.77 16.29 -13.28
CA ILE A 166 23.68 16.39 -12.11
C ILE A 166 25.16 16.58 -12.52
N PRO A 167 25.72 15.84 -13.50
CA PRO A 167 27.11 16.01 -13.88
C PRO A 167 27.46 17.41 -14.37
N ARG A 168 26.50 18.14 -14.95
CA ARG A 168 26.69 19.54 -15.41
C ARG A 168 26.96 20.51 -14.26
N TYR A 169 26.58 20.12 -13.03
CA TYR A 169 26.84 20.89 -11.81
C TYR A 169 28.10 20.44 -11.06
N GLY A 170 28.95 19.59 -11.70
CA GLY A 170 30.17 19.08 -11.11
C GLY A 170 29.97 18.03 -10.02
N ILE A 171 28.80 17.38 -9.96
CA ILE A 171 28.46 16.37 -8.96
C ILE A 171 28.37 15.01 -9.66
N ALA A 172 29.02 14.00 -9.07
CA ALA A 172 28.91 12.63 -9.56
C ALA A 172 27.63 11.97 -9.00
N PRO A 173 26.76 11.38 -9.86
CA PRO A 173 25.69 10.53 -9.40
C PRO A 173 26.22 9.34 -8.60
N ASN A 174 25.44 8.84 -7.65
CA ASN A 174 25.83 7.72 -6.80
C ASN A 174 24.80 6.57 -6.84
N VAL A 175 25.17 5.44 -6.21
CA VAL A 175 24.33 4.23 -6.16
C VAL A 175 22.93 4.49 -5.58
N VAL A 176 22.79 5.43 -4.63
CA VAL A 176 21.50 5.73 -3.99
C VAL A 176 20.54 6.37 -4.98
N MET A 177 21.02 7.28 -5.84
CA MET A 177 20.21 7.94 -6.87
C MET A 177 19.73 6.95 -7.94
N TYR A 178 20.66 6.10 -8.44
CA TYR A 178 20.30 5.06 -9.40
C TYR A 178 19.30 4.06 -8.81
N SER A 179 19.56 3.54 -7.61
CA SER A 179 18.68 2.56 -6.96
C SER A 179 17.29 3.12 -6.67
N ALA A 180 17.16 4.42 -6.36
CA ALA A 180 15.85 5.05 -6.15
C ALA A 180 15.02 5.10 -7.43
N ILE A 181 15.64 5.38 -8.58
CA ILE A 181 14.95 5.41 -9.87
C ILE A 181 14.64 3.99 -10.35
N ILE A 182 15.59 3.05 -10.21
CA ILE A 182 15.38 1.63 -10.51
C ILE A 182 14.19 1.09 -9.71
N ASP A 183 14.10 1.41 -8.40
CA ASP A 183 12.95 1.04 -7.54
C ASP A 183 11.62 1.60 -8.08
N SER A 184 11.62 2.85 -8.50
CA SER A 184 10.43 3.47 -9.08
C SER A 184 10.00 2.82 -10.40
N LEU A 185 10.94 2.49 -11.28
CA LEU A 185 10.68 1.79 -12.54
C LEU A 185 10.15 0.38 -12.30
N CYS A 186 10.76 -0.38 -11.39
CA CYS A 186 10.32 -1.73 -11.02
C CYS A 186 8.89 -1.74 -10.45
N LYS A 187 8.53 -0.76 -9.61
CA LYS A 187 7.18 -0.66 -9.03
C LYS A 187 6.08 -0.41 -10.05
N VAL A 188 6.40 0.24 -11.16
CA VAL A 188 5.47 0.46 -12.28
C VAL A 188 5.67 -0.57 -13.41
N THR A 189 6.34 -1.69 -13.11
CA THR A 189 6.59 -2.82 -14.02
C THR A 189 7.41 -2.50 -15.28
N LEU A 190 8.08 -1.36 -15.33
CA LEU A 190 9.01 -0.98 -16.41
C LEU A 190 10.40 -1.60 -16.18
N VAL A 191 10.44 -2.93 -16.13
CA VAL A 191 11.65 -3.68 -15.75
C VAL A 191 12.77 -3.53 -16.79
N SER A 192 12.44 -3.46 -18.08
CA SER A 192 13.43 -3.23 -19.15
C SER A 192 14.16 -1.91 -18.97
N ASP A 193 13.43 -0.82 -18.65
CA ASP A 193 14.03 0.49 -18.40
C ASP A 193 14.90 0.49 -17.13
N ALA A 194 14.48 -0.27 -16.11
CA ALA A 194 15.26 -0.46 -14.90
C ALA A 194 16.61 -1.13 -15.19
N PHE A 195 16.65 -2.17 -16.06
CA PHE A 195 17.88 -2.82 -16.48
C PHE A 195 18.73 -1.94 -17.39
N HIS A 196 18.13 -1.11 -18.25
CA HIS A 196 18.87 -0.10 -19.00
C HIS A 196 19.58 0.89 -18.07
N LEU A 197 18.89 1.35 -17.03
CA LEU A 197 19.49 2.27 -16.05
C LEU A 197 20.55 1.57 -15.20
N TYR A 198 20.38 0.29 -14.88
CA TYR A 198 21.38 -0.54 -14.22
C TYR A 198 22.65 -0.68 -15.08
N SER A 199 22.50 -0.91 -16.38
CA SER A 199 23.61 -0.99 -17.33
C SER A 199 24.33 0.36 -17.45
N GLU A 200 23.61 1.47 -17.50
CA GLU A 200 24.18 2.83 -17.47
C GLU A 200 25.00 3.07 -16.20
N MET A 201 24.48 2.63 -15.05
CA MET A 201 25.16 2.72 -13.76
C MET A 201 26.51 1.99 -13.78
N LEU A 202 26.53 0.75 -14.32
CA LEU A 202 27.77 -0.05 -14.47
C LEU A 202 28.76 0.60 -15.41
N ALA A 203 28.29 1.12 -16.57
CA ALA A 203 29.12 1.80 -17.55
C ALA A 203 29.80 3.06 -16.98
N LYS A 204 29.18 3.72 -16.00
CA LYS A 204 29.77 4.85 -15.26
C LYS A 204 30.67 4.44 -14.09
N GLY A 205 30.97 3.16 -13.92
CA GLY A 205 31.81 2.65 -12.84
C GLY A 205 31.16 2.70 -11.46
N ILE A 206 29.84 2.88 -11.37
CA ILE A 206 29.11 2.90 -10.10
C ILE A 206 28.72 1.47 -9.74
N SER A 207 29.32 0.94 -8.67
CA SER A 207 29.07 -0.44 -8.22
C SER A 207 27.67 -0.58 -7.61
N PRO A 208 26.86 -1.57 -8.07
CA PRO A 208 25.61 -1.91 -7.44
C PRO A 208 25.81 -2.42 -6.02
N ASN A 209 24.82 -2.25 -5.18
CA ASN A 209 24.79 -2.79 -3.83
C ASN A 209 23.59 -3.73 -3.62
N VAL A 210 23.48 -4.30 -2.42
CA VAL A 210 22.37 -5.20 -2.05
C VAL A 210 21.00 -4.58 -2.32
N ILE A 211 20.85 -3.26 -2.15
CA ILE A 211 19.56 -2.56 -2.42
C ILE A 211 19.26 -2.59 -3.91
N THR A 212 20.24 -2.32 -4.77
CA THR A 212 20.07 -2.35 -6.23
C THR A 212 19.62 -3.74 -6.70
N TYR A 213 20.29 -4.80 -6.22
CA TYR A 213 19.92 -6.18 -6.57
C TYR A 213 18.54 -6.55 -6.06
N ASN A 214 18.23 -6.25 -4.79
CA ASN A 214 16.91 -6.55 -4.22
C ASN A 214 15.77 -5.85 -4.99
N THR A 215 16.01 -4.64 -5.45
CA THR A 215 15.02 -3.88 -6.22
C THR A 215 14.78 -4.48 -7.60
N LEU A 216 15.85 -4.86 -8.31
CA LEU A 216 15.75 -5.53 -9.61
C LEU A 216 15.09 -6.91 -9.48
N THR A 217 15.48 -7.71 -8.47
CA THR A 217 14.85 -9.00 -8.15
C THR A 217 13.35 -8.82 -7.90
N TYR A 218 12.97 -7.80 -7.13
CA TYR A 218 11.56 -7.49 -6.89
C TYR A 218 10.82 -7.13 -8.19
N GLY A 219 11.42 -6.32 -9.05
CA GLY A 219 10.85 -5.97 -10.36
C GLY A 219 10.63 -7.20 -11.24
N LEU A 220 11.62 -8.10 -11.32
CA LEU A 220 11.51 -9.37 -12.07
C LEU A 220 10.40 -10.26 -11.52
N CYS A 221 10.30 -10.39 -10.19
CA CYS A 221 9.21 -11.14 -9.55
C CYS A 221 7.83 -10.54 -9.85
N LEU A 222 7.70 -9.21 -9.93
CA LEU A 222 6.43 -8.56 -10.25
C LEU A 222 5.92 -8.86 -11.67
N VAL A 223 6.82 -9.08 -12.61
CA VAL A 223 6.47 -9.40 -14.01
C VAL A 223 6.56 -10.90 -14.32
N GLY A 224 6.71 -11.76 -13.30
CA GLY A 224 6.75 -13.21 -13.44
C GLY A 224 8.05 -13.78 -14.05
N GLN A 225 9.10 -12.96 -14.21
CA GLN A 225 10.41 -13.39 -14.74
C GLN A 225 11.26 -14.02 -13.63
N LEU A 226 10.80 -15.17 -13.12
CA LEU A 226 11.39 -15.81 -11.94
C LEU A 226 12.77 -16.44 -12.20
N LYS A 227 13.00 -16.94 -13.43
CA LYS A 227 14.31 -17.51 -13.80
C LYS A 227 15.38 -16.44 -13.77
N GLU A 228 15.11 -15.29 -14.38
CA GLU A 228 16.00 -14.14 -14.40
C GLU A 228 16.23 -13.57 -12.98
N ALA A 229 15.22 -13.66 -12.11
CA ALA A 229 15.36 -13.26 -10.71
C ALA A 229 16.34 -14.17 -9.93
N ILE A 230 16.30 -15.48 -10.18
CA ILE A 230 17.24 -16.46 -9.61
C ILE A 230 18.65 -16.26 -10.18
N ASP A 231 18.76 -16.03 -11.49
CA ASP A 231 20.04 -15.76 -12.14
C ASP A 231 20.68 -14.47 -11.60
N LEU A 232 19.85 -13.46 -11.28
CA LEU A 232 20.30 -12.22 -10.66
C LEU A 232 20.83 -12.44 -9.23
N LEU A 233 20.25 -13.36 -8.44
CA LEU A 233 20.78 -13.78 -7.15
C LEU A 233 22.18 -14.42 -7.32
N ASN A 234 22.32 -15.33 -8.28
CA ASN A 234 23.59 -15.98 -8.57
C ASN A 234 24.66 -14.95 -9.00
N HIS A 235 24.27 -14.00 -9.87
CA HIS A 235 25.16 -12.91 -10.29
C HIS A 235 25.58 -12.01 -9.12
N MET A 236 24.68 -11.72 -8.18
CA MET A 236 24.97 -10.97 -6.96
C MET A 236 26.06 -11.66 -6.13
N MET A 237 25.94 -12.98 -5.95
CA MET A 237 26.91 -13.80 -5.21
C MET A 237 28.27 -13.83 -5.93
N LEU A 238 28.30 -13.99 -7.25
CA LEU A 238 29.52 -13.94 -8.07
C LEU A 238 30.25 -12.58 -7.97
N LYS A 239 29.51 -11.50 -7.72
CA LYS A 239 30.09 -10.16 -7.47
C LYS A 239 30.51 -9.93 -6.02
N ASN A 240 30.53 -10.98 -5.18
CA ASN A 240 30.84 -10.91 -3.75
C ASN A 240 29.92 -9.96 -2.97
N ILE A 241 28.68 -9.78 -3.43
CA ILE A 241 27.66 -9.03 -2.72
C ILE A 241 26.78 -10.03 -1.98
N THR A 242 26.88 -10.05 -0.65
CA THR A 242 26.19 -11.03 0.19
C THR A 242 24.68 -10.78 0.20
N PRO A 243 23.84 -11.77 -0.24
CA PRO A 243 22.39 -11.69 -0.10
C PRO A 243 21.98 -11.57 1.37
N ASN A 244 20.93 -10.85 1.64
CA ASN A 244 20.37 -10.71 2.99
C ASN A 244 18.95 -11.33 3.07
N VAL A 245 18.38 -11.34 4.27
CA VAL A 245 17.02 -11.88 4.51
C VAL A 245 15.99 -11.30 3.52
N ARG A 246 16.10 -10.01 3.17
CA ARG A 246 15.19 -9.36 2.22
C ARG A 246 15.35 -9.93 0.81
N THR A 247 16.58 -10.21 0.37
CA THR A 247 16.86 -10.82 -0.94
C THR A 247 16.12 -12.15 -1.08
N TYR A 248 16.31 -13.04 -0.10
CA TYR A 248 15.67 -14.35 -0.09
C TYR A 248 14.16 -14.27 0.04
N ASN A 249 13.63 -13.42 0.94
CA ASN A 249 12.20 -13.25 1.11
C ASN A 249 11.52 -12.72 -0.15
N THR A 250 12.16 -11.82 -0.90
CA THR A 250 11.63 -11.31 -2.17
C THR A 250 11.48 -12.42 -3.20
N LEU A 251 12.47 -13.31 -3.34
CA LEU A 251 12.42 -14.45 -4.24
C LEU A 251 11.39 -15.49 -3.79
N ILE A 252 11.37 -15.84 -2.51
CA ILE A 252 10.40 -16.78 -1.94
C ILE A 252 8.98 -16.27 -2.17
N ASP A 253 8.71 -15.00 -1.89
CA ASP A 253 7.39 -14.37 -2.10
C ASP A 253 6.98 -14.39 -3.58
N GLY A 254 7.90 -14.01 -4.50
CA GLY A 254 7.65 -14.05 -5.93
C GLY A 254 7.33 -15.46 -6.44
N LEU A 255 8.13 -16.45 -6.06
CA LEU A 255 7.92 -17.85 -6.42
C LEU A 255 6.58 -18.40 -5.87
N CYS A 256 6.25 -18.05 -4.63
CA CYS A 256 5.00 -18.43 -3.99
C CYS A 256 3.77 -17.84 -4.69
N LYS A 257 3.82 -16.59 -5.14
CA LYS A 257 2.73 -15.92 -5.87
C LYS A 257 2.43 -16.56 -7.22
N GLU A 258 3.45 -17.07 -7.89
CA GLU A 258 3.31 -17.83 -9.13
C GLU A 258 3.01 -19.34 -8.91
N GLY A 259 2.76 -19.74 -7.66
CA GLY A 259 2.46 -21.13 -7.31
C GLY A 259 3.67 -22.08 -7.32
N ASN A 260 4.87 -21.55 -7.51
CA ASN A 260 6.10 -22.35 -7.62
C ASN A 260 6.73 -22.64 -6.23
N ILE A 261 5.96 -23.33 -5.39
CA ILE A 261 6.33 -23.61 -3.99
C ILE A 261 7.59 -24.49 -3.88
N LYS A 262 7.83 -25.35 -4.88
CA LYS A 262 9.00 -26.24 -4.88
C LYS A 262 10.29 -25.43 -4.94
N ASP A 263 10.36 -24.47 -5.84
CA ASP A 263 11.54 -23.61 -5.98
C ASP A 263 11.66 -22.63 -4.80
N ALA A 264 10.54 -22.15 -4.27
CA ALA A 264 10.56 -21.34 -3.04
C ALA A 264 11.23 -22.08 -1.86
N LYS A 265 10.95 -23.39 -1.70
CA LYS A 265 11.63 -24.23 -0.70
C LYS A 265 13.12 -24.43 -1.01
N SER A 266 13.48 -24.55 -2.27
CA SER A 266 14.88 -24.65 -2.68
C SER A 266 15.63 -23.36 -2.33
N VAL A 267 15.03 -22.20 -2.54
CA VAL A 267 15.58 -20.90 -2.15
C VAL A 267 15.71 -20.80 -0.61
N LEU A 268 14.73 -21.29 0.18
CA LEU A 268 14.85 -21.37 1.62
C LEU A 268 16.02 -22.26 2.07
N ALA A 269 16.24 -23.39 1.39
CA ALA A 269 17.36 -24.27 1.71
C ALA A 269 18.72 -23.59 1.41
N VAL A 270 18.81 -22.81 0.32
CA VAL A 270 20.00 -22.01 0.01
C VAL A 270 20.20 -20.93 1.08
N MET A 271 19.13 -20.20 1.47
CA MET A 271 19.18 -19.19 2.53
C MET A 271 19.80 -19.74 3.82
N THR A 272 19.35 -20.93 4.25
CA THR A 272 19.90 -21.57 5.46
C THR A 272 21.34 -22.04 5.29
N LYS A 273 21.70 -22.54 4.10
CA LYS A 273 23.08 -22.93 3.77
C LYS A 273 24.04 -21.73 3.81
N ASP A 274 23.56 -20.58 3.37
CA ASP A 274 24.33 -19.34 3.40
C ASP A 274 24.35 -18.67 4.79
N SER A 275 23.92 -19.41 5.82
CA SER A 275 23.87 -18.94 7.22
C SER A 275 23.01 -17.68 7.42
N VAL A 276 22.01 -17.48 6.53
CA VAL A 276 21.01 -16.43 6.68
C VAL A 276 19.78 -17.02 7.35
N GLU A 277 19.54 -16.64 8.62
CA GLU A 277 18.45 -17.18 9.41
C GLU A 277 17.06 -16.75 8.85
N PRO A 278 16.16 -17.72 8.57
CA PRO A 278 14.77 -17.41 8.22
C PRO A 278 14.08 -16.63 9.35
N THR A 279 13.21 -15.72 8.98
CA THR A 279 12.43 -14.90 9.91
C THR A 279 10.93 -15.22 9.82
N VAL A 280 10.12 -14.63 10.71
CA VAL A 280 8.66 -14.69 10.64
C VAL A 280 8.16 -14.33 9.23
N VAL A 281 8.75 -13.32 8.58
CA VAL A 281 8.40 -12.92 7.21
C VAL A 281 8.67 -14.04 6.20
N THR A 282 9.78 -14.76 6.33
CA THR A 282 10.13 -15.91 5.45
C THR A 282 9.06 -17.00 5.51
N TYR A 283 8.65 -17.37 6.73
CA TYR A 283 7.60 -18.36 6.93
C TYR A 283 6.22 -17.86 6.49
N ASN A 284 5.93 -16.58 6.70
CA ASN A 284 4.70 -15.94 6.23
C ASN A 284 4.58 -16.01 4.69
N CYS A 285 5.65 -15.75 3.94
CA CYS A 285 5.67 -15.90 2.48
C CYS A 285 5.36 -17.33 2.04
N LEU A 286 5.96 -18.33 2.69
CA LEU A 286 5.69 -19.74 2.38
C LEU A 286 4.28 -20.17 2.73
N MET A 287 3.76 -19.75 3.89
CA MET A 287 2.37 -20.03 4.29
C MET A 287 1.37 -19.42 3.30
N ASP A 288 1.59 -18.16 2.90
CA ASP A 288 0.74 -17.50 1.91
C ASP A 288 0.77 -18.24 0.57
N GLY A 289 1.97 -18.64 0.12
CA GLY A 289 2.12 -19.47 -1.08
C GLY A 289 1.33 -20.78 -1.03
N TYR A 290 1.39 -21.52 0.08
CA TYR A 290 0.57 -22.72 0.26
C TYR A 290 -0.93 -22.42 0.28
N CYS A 291 -1.34 -21.31 0.89
CA CYS A 291 -2.75 -20.88 0.87
C CYS A 291 -3.22 -20.50 -0.54
N LEU A 292 -2.36 -19.92 -1.38
CA LEU A 292 -2.68 -19.57 -2.76
C LEU A 292 -2.91 -20.80 -3.65
N VAL A 293 -2.16 -21.88 -3.42
CA VAL A 293 -2.35 -23.15 -4.15
C VAL A 293 -3.35 -24.10 -3.47
N ASN A 294 -4.18 -23.59 -2.55
CA ASN A 294 -5.21 -24.34 -1.80
C ASN A 294 -4.68 -25.51 -0.94
N GLU A 295 -3.41 -25.48 -0.54
CA GLU A 295 -2.77 -26.47 0.33
C GLU A 295 -2.73 -25.99 1.80
N SER A 296 -3.87 -25.60 2.37
CA SER A 296 -3.98 -25.03 3.72
C SER A 296 -3.43 -25.91 4.84
N ASN A 297 -3.48 -27.25 4.67
CA ASN A 297 -2.88 -28.17 5.63
C ASN A 297 -1.36 -28.05 5.69
N LYS A 298 -0.70 -27.85 4.54
CA LYS A 298 0.75 -27.60 4.51
C LYS A 298 1.10 -26.23 5.05
N ALA A 299 0.27 -25.22 4.79
CA ALA A 299 0.42 -23.91 5.42
C ALA A 299 0.36 -24.00 6.96
N LYS A 300 -0.56 -24.80 7.51
CA LYS A 300 -0.66 -25.08 8.96
C LYS A 300 0.59 -25.78 9.49
N CYS A 301 1.14 -26.77 8.78
CA CYS A 301 2.42 -27.39 9.16
C CYS A 301 3.58 -26.38 9.22
N ILE A 302 3.62 -25.41 8.30
CA ILE A 302 4.63 -24.34 8.33
C ILE A 302 4.43 -23.44 9.55
N PHE A 303 3.17 -23.08 9.86
CA PHE A 303 2.82 -22.29 11.03
C PHE A 303 3.27 -22.98 12.34
N ASP A 304 2.99 -24.28 12.47
CA ASP A 304 3.41 -25.08 13.63
C ASP A 304 4.94 -25.22 13.71
N THR A 305 5.62 -25.40 12.57
CA THR A 305 7.07 -25.49 12.49
C THR A 305 7.74 -24.18 12.94
N MET A 306 7.16 -23.03 12.60
CA MET A 306 7.65 -21.72 13.03
C MET A 306 7.60 -21.60 14.55
N ALA A 307 6.47 -22.01 15.16
CA ALA A 307 6.31 -22.00 16.62
C ALA A 307 7.29 -22.97 17.32
N GLN A 308 7.52 -24.18 16.77
CA GLN A 308 8.47 -25.16 17.29
C GLN A 308 9.92 -24.67 17.25
N ARG A 309 10.27 -23.82 16.29
CA ARG A 309 11.59 -23.17 16.19
C ARG A 309 11.76 -21.95 17.09
N GLY A 310 10.82 -21.72 18.00
CA GLY A 310 10.85 -20.61 18.95
C GLY A 310 10.52 -19.24 18.34
N MET A 311 10.03 -19.20 17.11
CA MET A 311 9.58 -17.95 16.48
C MET A 311 8.11 -17.74 16.80
N ALA A 312 7.79 -16.67 17.53
CA ALA A 312 6.42 -16.33 17.85
C ALA A 312 5.66 -15.83 16.60
N PRO A 313 4.56 -16.50 16.19
CA PRO A 313 3.70 -15.98 15.13
C PRO A 313 3.16 -14.59 15.48
N ASP A 314 3.17 -13.70 14.51
CA ASP A 314 2.60 -12.36 14.64
C ASP A 314 1.17 -12.29 14.09
N ILE A 315 0.55 -11.10 14.18
CA ILE A 315 -0.82 -10.87 13.68
C ILE A 315 -0.91 -11.22 12.19
N GLN A 316 0.14 -10.95 11.41
CA GLN A 316 0.16 -11.26 9.98
C GLN A 316 0.18 -12.77 9.73
N SER A 317 0.95 -13.54 10.52
CA SER A 317 0.99 -15.00 10.46
C SER A 317 -0.41 -15.61 10.67
N TYR A 318 -1.12 -15.14 11.72
CA TYR A 318 -2.49 -15.57 11.98
C TYR A 318 -3.45 -15.18 10.85
N ASN A 319 -3.35 -13.96 10.33
CA ASN A 319 -4.20 -13.51 9.23
C ASN A 319 -4.03 -14.34 7.95
N ILE A 320 -2.79 -14.71 7.61
CA ILE A 320 -2.50 -15.55 6.44
C ILE A 320 -3.15 -16.93 6.60
N ILE A 321 -2.93 -17.60 7.72
CA ILE A 321 -3.45 -18.96 7.90
C ILE A 321 -4.98 -18.97 8.06
N ILE A 322 -5.56 -18.00 8.76
CA ILE A 322 -7.01 -17.82 8.86
C ILE A 322 -7.61 -17.61 7.47
N ASN A 323 -7.01 -16.76 6.63
CA ASN A 323 -7.46 -16.52 5.25
C ASN A 323 -7.39 -17.82 4.40
N GLY A 324 -6.30 -18.56 4.50
CA GLY A 324 -6.14 -19.85 3.82
C GLY A 324 -7.22 -20.86 4.23
N LEU A 325 -7.49 -20.98 5.51
CA LEU A 325 -8.53 -21.87 6.05
C LEU A 325 -9.95 -21.44 5.61
N CYS A 326 -10.24 -20.13 5.64
CA CYS A 326 -11.51 -19.60 5.14
C CYS A 326 -11.73 -19.92 3.67
N LYS A 327 -10.70 -19.72 2.81
CA LYS A 327 -10.75 -20.08 1.38
C LYS A 327 -10.95 -21.57 1.14
N SER A 328 -10.34 -22.41 1.98
CA SER A 328 -10.48 -23.87 1.94
C SER A 328 -11.78 -24.37 2.61
N LYS A 329 -12.68 -23.47 3.02
CA LYS A 329 -13.95 -23.77 3.72
C LYS A 329 -13.80 -24.47 5.08
N LEU A 330 -12.62 -24.43 5.68
CA LEU A 330 -12.31 -24.96 7.01
C LEU A 330 -12.58 -23.90 8.10
N MET A 331 -13.86 -23.52 8.22
CA MET A 331 -14.24 -22.34 9.02
C MET A 331 -14.07 -22.56 10.53
N ASP A 332 -14.26 -23.79 11.02
CA ASP A 332 -14.12 -24.10 12.45
C ASP A 332 -12.66 -24.03 12.89
N ASP A 333 -11.73 -24.48 12.04
CA ASP A 333 -10.29 -24.32 12.28
C ASP A 333 -9.88 -22.84 12.27
N ALA A 334 -10.43 -22.04 11.35
CA ALA A 334 -10.17 -20.60 11.30
C ALA A 334 -10.62 -19.89 12.56
N LEU A 335 -11.82 -20.21 13.07
CA LEU A 335 -12.32 -19.68 14.35
C LEU A 335 -11.49 -20.15 15.55
N SER A 336 -11.04 -21.40 15.57
CA SER A 336 -10.15 -21.92 16.61
C SER A 336 -8.83 -21.14 16.67
N LEU A 337 -8.22 -20.83 15.52
CA LEU A 337 -7.00 -20.02 15.46
C LEU A 337 -7.25 -18.55 15.86
N PHE A 338 -8.41 -18.01 15.56
CA PHE A 338 -8.80 -16.68 16.03
C PHE A 338 -8.87 -16.64 17.57
N GLU A 339 -9.46 -17.65 18.21
CA GLU A 339 -9.48 -17.74 19.67
C GLU A 339 -8.09 -18.01 20.26
N GLU A 340 -7.24 -18.78 19.57
CA GLU A 340 -5.85 -18.97 19.97
C GLU A 340 -5.06 -17.65 19.94
N MET A 341 -5.20 -16.86 18.86
CA MET A 341 -4.62 -15.53 18.73
C MET A 341 -4.98 -14.64 19.92
N ARG A 342 -6.24 -14.65 20.34
CA ARG A 342 -6.74 -13.88 21.50
C ARG A 342 -6.13 -14.36 22.81
N ARG A 343 -6.07 -15.68 23.03
CA ARG A 343 -5.44 -16.28 24.23
C ARG A 343 -3.97 -15.93 24.36
N LYS A 344 -3.27 -15.70 23.23
CA LYS A 344 -1.89 -15.23 23.18
C LYS A 344 -1.74 -13.71 23.31
N ASN A 345 -2.82 -12.99 23.66
CA ASN A 345 -2.87 -11.53 23.80
C ASN A 345 -2.49 -10.78 22.50
N LEU A 346 -2.64 -11.40 21.33
CA LEU A 346 -2.55 -10.72 20.06
C LEU A 346 -3.91 -10.08 19.73
N VAL A 347 -3.92 -8.76 19.58
CA VAL A 347 -5.16 -8.02 19.32
C VAL A 347 -5.54 -8.16 17.85
N PRO A 348 -6.70 -8.80 17.52
CA PRO A 348 -7.18 -8.85 16.15
C PRO A 348 -7.37 -7.45 15.56
N ASN A 349 -6.94 -7.26 14.33
CA ASN A 349 -7.09 -6.00 13.61
C ASN A 349 -8.26 -6.07 12.59
N THR A 350 -8.54 -4.96 11.92
CA THR A 350 -9.58 -4.87 10.89
C THR A 350 -9.45 -5.96 9.81
N VAL A 351 -8.21 -6.34 9.42
CA VAL A 351 -7.97 -7.41 8.44
C VAL A 351 -8.44 -8.76 8.98
N THR A 352 -8.13 -9.08 10.24
CA THR A 352 -8.55 -10.34 10.89
C THR A 352 -10.08 -10.48 10.89
N TYR A 353 -10.78 -9.42 11.33
CA TYR A 353 -12.25 -9.43 11.34
C TYR A 353 -12.85 -9.54 9.94
N ASN A 354 -12.34 -8.76 8.97
CA ASN A 354 -12.83 -8.81 7.59
C ASN A 354 -12.66 -10.19 6.96
N THR A 355 -11.53 -10.84 7.18
CA THR A 355 -11.26 -12.20 6.68
C THR A 355 -12.24 -13.21 7.23
N LEU A 356 -12.51 -13.16 8.56
CA LEU A 356 -13.47 -14.06 9.19
C LEU A 356 -14.91 -13.77 8.77
N ILE A 357 -15.30 -12.50 8.67
CA ILE A 357 -16.65 -12.08 8.25
C ILE A 357 -16.90 -12.54 6.80
N ASP A 358 -15.93 -12.38 5.90
CA ASP A 358 -16.01 -12.87 4.52
C ASP A 358 -16.13 -14.41 4.47
N GLY A 359 -15.28 -15.12 5.21
CA GLY A 359 -15.32 -16.58 5.30
C GLY A 359 -16.64 -17.11 5.85
N LEU A 360 -17.18 -16.50 6.91
CA LEU A 360 -18.47 -16.83 7.50
C LEU A 360 -19.62 -16.52 6.55
N GLY A 361 -19.56 -15.40 5.83
CA GLY A 361 -20.54 -15.03 4.79
C GLY A 361 -20.62 -16.10 3.70
N LYS A 362 -19.46 -16.50 3.14
CA LYS A 362 -19.36 -17.55 2.12
C LYS A 362 -19.78 -18.93 2.63
N SER A 363 -19.59 -19.19 3.93
CA SER A 363 -20.03 -20.43 4.58
C SER A 363 -21.49 -20.38 5.06
N ARG A 364 -22.26 -19.36 4.69
CA ARG A 364 -23.67 -19.13 5.09
C ARG A 364 -23.89 -19.00 6.59
N ARG A 365 -22.87 -18.70 7.38
CA ARG A 365 -22.93 -18.53 8.85
C ARG A 365 -23.13 -17.05 9.24
N ILE A 366 -24.12 -16.38 8.65
CA ILE A 366 -24.30 -14.92 8.77
C ILE A 366 -24.56 -14.45 10.20
N SER A 367 -25.24 -15.25 11.02
CA SER A 367 -25.45 -14.88 12.43
C SER A 367 -24.12 -14.74 13.21
N CYS A 368 -23.14 -15.60 12.91
CA CYS A 368 -21.81 -15.50 13.50
C CYS A 368 -21.04 -14.28 12.95
N ALA A 369 -21.14 -14.03 11.65
CA ALA A 369 -20.52 -12.86 11.02
C ALA A 369 -21.06 -11.54 11.59
N SER A 370 -22.38 -11.44 11.82
CA SER A 370 -23.00 -10.27 12.45
C SER A 370 -22.56 -10.08 13.90
N LYS A 371 -22.35 -11.16 14.67
CA LYS A 371 -21.78 -11.09 16.03
C LYS A 371 -20.34 -10.54 16.01
N LEU A 372 -19.53 -10.98 15.04
CA LEU A 372 -18.17 -10.47 14.88
C LEU A 372 -18.14 -8.99 14.52
N LEU A 373 -19.11 -8.49 13.73
CA LEU A 373 -19.22 -7.04 13.46
C LEU A 373 -19.46 -6.25 14.75
N VAL A 374 -20.37 -6.73 15.61
CA VAL A 374 -20.64 -6.09 16.91
C VAL A 374 -19.42 -6.13 17.81
N GLU A 375 -18.74 -7.27 17.85
CA GLU A 375 -17.50 -7.42 18.62
C GLU A 375 -16.41 -6.48 18.13
N MET A 376 -16.22 -6.37 16.81
CA MET A 376 -15.27 -5.46 16.17
C MET A 376 -15.48 -4.03 16.65
N HIS A 377 -16.72 -3.53 16.66
CA HIS A 377 -17.06 -2.21 17.17
C HIS A 377 -16.75 -2.07 18.67
N ASN A 378 -17.13 -3.04 19.48
CA ASN A 378 -16.89 -3.03 20.93
C ASN A 378 -15.41 -3.04 21.29
N LYS A 379 -14.55 -3.59 20.42
CA LYS A 379 -13.09 -3.59 20.56
C LYS A 379 -12.41 -2.34 19.98
N GLY A 380 -13.18 -1.35 19.53
CA GLY A 380 -12.66 -0.12 18.94
C GLY A 380 -11.97 -0.31 17.58
N GLN A 381 -12.22 -1.44 16.90
CA GLN A 381 -11.73 -1.66 15.54
C GLN A 381 -12.74 -1.06 14.56
N PRO A 382 -12.35 -0.11 13.69
CA PRO A 382 -13.29 0.51 12.78
C PRO A 382 -13.69 -0.46 11.68
N ALA A 383 -15.00 -0.73 11.57
CA ALA A 383 -15.54 -1.41 10.41
C ALA A 383 -15.39 -0.50 9.19
N ASN A 384 -15.03 -1.08 8.07
CA ASN A 384 -14.81 -0.35 6.81
C ASN A 384 -15.73 -0.89 5.70
N ILE A 385 -15.58 -0.32 4.50
CA ILE A 385 -16.38 -0.71 3.33
C ILE A 385 -16.29 -2.22 3.04
N ILE A 386 -15.10 -2.84 3.24
CA ILE A 386 -14.91 -4.29 3.03
C ILE A 386 -15.76 -5.09 4.02
N THR A 387 -15.77 -4.69 5.29
CA THR A 387 -16.58 -5.35 6.34
C THR A 387 -18.06 -5.41 5.95
N TYR A 388 -18.62 -4.26 5.55
CA TYR A 388 -20.03 -4.18 5.19
C TYR A 388 -20.35 -4.91 3.88
N THR A 389 -19.47 -4.79 2.86
CA THR A 389 -19.69 -5.47 1.58
C THR A 389 -19.65 -7.00 1.68
N SER A 390 -18.75 -7.55 2.49
CA SER A 390 -18.69 -9.00 2.76
C SER A 390 -19.95 -9.51 3.47
N LEU A 391 -20.48 -8.74 4.43
CA LEU A 391 -21.74 -9.09 5.09
C LEU A 391 -22.96 -8.97 4.15
N LEU A 392 -23.02 -7.92 3.32
CA LEU A 392 -24.07 -7.73 2.34
C LEU A 392 -24.11 -8.90 1.36
N ASP A 393 -22.97 -9.27 0.79
CA ASP A 393 -22.85 -10.41 -0.13
C ASP A 393 -23.33 -11.71 0.55
N GLY A 394 -22.85 -11.97 1.77
CA GLY A 394 -23.28 -13.13 2.55
C GLY A 394 -24.79 -13.16 2.83
N MET A 395 -25.41 -12.01 3.18
CA MET A 395 -26.85 -11.92 3.45
C MET A 395 -27.68 -12.18 2.18
N PHE A 396 -27.29 -11.63 1.02
CA PHE A 396 -27.96 -11.91 -0.25
C PHE A 396 -27.86 -13.38 -0.64
N ASN A 397 -26.71 -14.02 -0.43
CA ASN A 397 -26.48 -15.43 -0.73
C ASN A 397 -27.35 -16.39 0.10
N ILE A 398 -27.87 -15.95 1.26
CA ILE A 398 -28.84 -16.70 2.08
C ILE A 398 -30.26 -16.13 2.00
N LYS A 399 -30.55 -15.29 1.01
CA LYS A 399 -31.86 -14.69 0.73
C LYS A 399 -32.42 -13.78 1.84
N GLN A 400 -31.54 -13.20 2.70
CA GLN A 400 -31.96 -12.24 3.73
C GLN A 400 -31.91 -10.79 3.17
N VAL A 401 -32.68 -10.54 2.10
CA VAL A 401 -32.64 -9.28 1.33
C VAL A 401 -32.96 -8.06 2.19
N ASP A 402 -34.04 -8.11 2.98
CA ASP A 402 -34.46 -6.96 3.79
C ASP A 402 -33.40 -6.60 4.87
N LYS A 403 -32.78 -7.61 5.46
CA LYS A 403 -31.67 -7.37 6.42
C LYS A 403 -30.45 -6.78 5.73
N ALA A 404 -30.15 -7.19 4.51
CA ALA A 404 -29.06 -6.61 3.72
C ALA A 404 -29.33 -5.13 3.42
N LEU A 405 -30.54 -4.76 3.03
CA LEU A 405 -30.93 -3.37 2.80
C LEU A 405 -30.87 -2.50 4.08
N VAL A 406 -31.28 -3.06 5.21
CA VAL A 406 -31.12 -2.39 6.53
C VAL A 406 -29.64 -2.18 6.84
N LEU A 407 -28.79 -3.20 6.63
CA LEU A 407 -27.34 -3.10 6.85
C LEU A 407 -26.69 -2.06 5.94
N PHE A 408 -27.11 -1.98 4.67
CA PHE A 408 -26.63 -0.96 3.74
C PHE A 408 -26.99 0.46 4.20
N ASN A 409 -28.20 0.66 4.71
CA ASN A 409 -28.60 1.94 5.28
C ASN A 409 -27.82 2.27 6.57
N GLN A 410 -27.51 1.28 7.39
CA GLN A 410 -26.67 1.44 8.57
C GLN A 410 -25.24 1.86 8.20
N MET A 411 -24.64 1.24 7.17
CA MET A 411 -23.33 1.60 6.63
C MET A 411 -23.28 3.11 6.28
N LYS A 412 -24.27 3.61 5.55
CA LYS A 412 -24.37 5.04 5.18
C LYS A 412 -24.50 5.95 6.40
N LYS A 413 -25.35 5.56 7.38
CA LYS A 413 -25.51 6.30 8.65
C LYS A 413 -24.23 6.35 9.47
N SER A 414 -23.36 5.34 9.35
CA SER A 414 -22.04 5.30 10.01
C SER A 414 -20.97 6.12 9.28
N GLY A 415 -21.33 6.90 8.24
CA GLY A 415 -20.42 7.73 7.48
C GLY A 415 -19.49 6.96 6.54
N ILE A 416 -19.84 5.70 6.20
CA ILE A 416 -19.07 4.90 5.25
C ILE A 416 -19.77 5.01 3.89
N ASP A 417 -19.14 5.71 2.96
CA ASP A 417 -19.68 5.91 1.62
C ASP A 417 -19.53 4.63 0.79
N PRO A 418 -20.66 4.13 0.20
CA PRO A 418 -20.62 3.02 -0.73
C PRO A 418 -19.78 3.37 -1.96
N ASN A 419 -19.08 2.40 -2.51
CA ASN A 419 -18.40 2.51 -3.80
C ASN A 419 -19.15 1.68 -4.88
N ILE A 420 -18.67 1.75 -6.12
CA ILE A 420 -19.27 1.00 -7.24
C ILE A 420 -19.30 -0.52 -6.99
N PHE A 421 -18.34 -1.05 -6.24
CA PHE A 421 -18.32 -2.46 -5.87
C PHE A 421 -19.45 -2.81 -4.90
N THR A 422 -19.74 -1.94 -3.91
CA THR A 422 -20.89 -2.10 -3.00
C THR A 422 -22.21 -2.09 -3.77
N TYR A 423 -22.36 -1.14 -4.70
CA TYR A 423 -23.58 -1.08 -5.54
C TYR A 423 -23.71 -2.30 -6.44
N ASN A 424 -22.62 -2.83 -6.99
CA ASN A 424 -22.65 -4.06 -7.78
C ASN A 424 -23.15 -5.26 -6.95
N ILE A 425 -22.73 -5.38 -5.68
CA ILE A 425 -23.24 -6.42 -4.78
C ILE A 425 -24.74 -6.25 -4.51
N LEU A 426 -25.21 -5.02 -4.32
CA LEU A 426 -26.63 -4.74 -4.11
C LEU A 426 -27.46 -5.11 -5.34
N ILE A 427 -27.06 -4.66 -6.52
CA ILE A 427 -27.78 -4.93 -7.78
C ILE A 427 -27.81 -6.44 -8.06
N ASP A 428 -26.64 -7.10 -7.96
CA ASP A 428 -26.53 -8.56 -8.17
C ASP A 428 -27.37 -9.35 -7.16
N GLY A 429 -27.27 -8.96 -5.88
CA GLY A 429 -28.06 -9.59 -4.82
C GLY A 429 -29.57 -9.42 -5.02
N LEU A 430 -30.03 -8.24 -5.40
CA LEU A 430 -31.44 -7.98 -5.68
C LEU A 430 -31.93 -8.76 -6.91
N CYS A 431 -31.16 -8.75 -8.01
CA CYS A 431 -31.50 -9.51 -9.22
C CYS A 431 -31.58 -11.02 -8.92
N LYS A 432 -30.64 -11.59 -8.22
CA LYS A 432 -30.61 -13.02 -7.85
C LYS A 432 -31.76 -13.43 -6.93
N ASN A 433 -32.35 -12.49 -6.21
CA ASN A 433 -33.47 -12.73 -5.30
C ASN A 433 -34.83 -12.27 -5.85
N GLY A 434 -34.96 -11.99 -7.18
CA GLY A 434 -36.19 -11.64 -7.83
C GLY A 434 -36.72 -10.23 -7.53
N ARG A 435 -35.89 -9.33 -7.00
CA ARG A 435 -36.25 -7.93 -6.69
C ARG A 435 -35.73 -6.97 -7.77
N LEU A 436 -36.03 -7.28 -9.04
CA LEU A 436 -35.50 -6.55 -10.20
C LEU A 436 -35.88 -5.06 -10.20
N ILE A 437 -37.09 -4.71 -9.72
CA ILE A 437 -37.55 -3.31 -9.69
C ILE A 437 -36.60 -2.46 -8.83
N GLU A 438 -36.28 -2.93 -7.64
CA GLU A 438 -35.34 -2.22 -6.73
C GLU A 438 -33.91 -2.19 -7.29
N ALA A 439 -33.49 -3.26 -7.99
CA ALA A 439 -32.21 -3.27 -8.69
C ALA A 439 -32.15 -2.19 -9.77
N LYS A 440 -33.24 -2.01 -10.56
CA LYS A 440 -33.35 -0.94 -11.57
C LYS A 440 -33.28 0.46 -10.94
N GLU A 441 -34.00 0.67 -9.83
CA GLU A 441 -33.98 1.95 -9.10
C GLU A 441 -32.52 2.28 -8.62
N ILE A 442 -31.84 1.34 -8.00
CA ILE A 442 -30.46 1.53 -7.55
C ILE A 442 -29.53 1.78 -8.74
N PHE A 443 -29.71 1.08 -9.86
CA PHE A 443 -28.91 1.27 -11.07
C PHE A 443 -29.10 2.67 -11.67
N GLN A 444 -30.35 3.17 -11.72
CA GLN A 444 -30.64 4.54 -12.18
C GLN A 444 -30.03 5.60 -11.25
N ASP A 445 -30.12 5.38 -9.95
CA ASP A 445 -29.55 6.26 -8.92
C ASP A 445 -28.02 6.44 -9.02
N LEU A 446 -27.29 5.47 -9.60
CA LEU A 446 -25.84 5.57 -9.78
C LEU A 446 -25.45 6.81 -10.58
N SER A 447 -26.13 7.07 -11.68
CA SER A 447 -25.86 8.22 -12.55
C SER A 447 -26.14 9.57 -11.83
N ILE A 448 -27.20 9.60 -11.00
CA ILE A 448 -27.57 10.79 -10.21
C ILE A 448 -26.49 11.10 -9.14
N LYS A 449 -25.88 10.07 -8.60
CA LYS A 449 -24.85 10.16 -7.54
C LYS A 449 -23.42 10.31 -8.08
N ASN A 450 -23.23 10.60 -9.37
CA ASN A 450 -21.93 10.70 -10.04
C ASN A 450 -21.07 9.41 -9.98
N TYR A 451 -21.69 8.25 -9.80
CA TYR A 451 -21.01 6.97 -10.02
C TYR A 451 -21.17 6.57 -11.48
N HIS A 452 -20.06 6.31 -12.15
CA HIS A 452 -20.06 5.82 -13.53
C HIS A 452 -20.17 4.29 -13.53
N PRO A 453 -21.29 3.71 -14.01
CA PRO A 453 -21.41 2.27 -14.20
C PRO A 453 -20.27 1.77 -15.09
N ASN A 454 -19.62 0.69 -14.69
CA ASN A 454 -18.58 0.02 -15.47
C ASN A 454 -19.15 -1.22 -16.18
N VAL A 455 -18.32 -1.89 -17.00
CA VAL A 455 -18.71 -3.11 -17.73
C VAL A 455 -19.38 -4.13 -16.82
N ARG A 456 -18.85 -4.34 -15.60
CA ARG A 456 -19.41 -5.28 -14.63
C ARG A 456 -20.78 -4.86 -14.13
N THR A 457 -21.00 -3.57 -13.86
CA THR A 457 -22.29 -3.04 -13.41
C THR A 457 -23.39 -3.28 -14.46
N TYR A 458 -23.09 -2.97 -15.73
CA TYR A 458 -24.01 -3.24 -16.83
C TYR A 458 -24.28 -4.74 -17.00
N THR A 459 -23.24 -5.58 -17.00
CA THR A 459 -23.37 -7.02 -17.15
C THR A 459 -24.25 -7.65 -16.07
N ILE A 460 -24.13 -7.22 -14.81
CA ILE A 460 -24.97 -7.68 -13.70
C ILE A 460 -26.44 -7.31 -13.94
N MET A 461 -26.72 -6.08 -14.39
CA MET A 461 -28.09 -5.64 -14.63
C MET A 461 -28.70 -6.36 -15.86
N ILE A 462 -27.90 -6.57 -16.91
CA ILE A 462 -28.28 -7.34 -18.10
C ILE A 462 -28.61 -8.79 -17.71
N ASP A 463 -27.80 -9.44 -16.87
CA ASP A 463 -28.04 -10.80 -16.36
C ASP A 463 -29.36 -10.87 -15.57
N GLY A 464 -29.65 -9.86 -14.74
CA GLY A 464 -30.91 -9.76 -14.03
C GLY A 464 -32.12 -9.63 -14.95
N LEU A 465 -32.03 -8.80 -15.99
CA LEU A 465 -33.10 -8.64 -17.00
C LEU A 465 -33.32 -9.93 -17.80
N CYS A 466 -32.25 -10.60 -18.22
CA CYS A 466 -32.30 -11.87 -18.93
C CYS A 466 -32.98 -12.96 -18.11
N LYS A 467 -32.70 -13.06 -16.81
CA LYS A 467 -33.35 -14.04 -15.91
C LYS A 467 -34.84 -13.87 -15.78
N GLU A 468 -35.33 -12.63 -15.83
CA GLU A 468 -36.76 -12.32 -15.82
C GLU A 468 -37.37 -12.36 -17.23
N GLY A 469 -36.60 -12.69 -18.27
CA GLY A 469 -37.09 -12.80 -19.65
C GLY A 469 -37.32 -11.46 -20.35
N LEU A 470 -36.78 -10.36 -19.82
CA LEU A 470 -36.93 -9.00 -20.37
C LEU A 470 -35.84 -8.72 -21.40
N PHE A 471 -35.81 -9.48 -22.51
CA PHE A 471 -34.72 -9.44 -23.49
C PHE A 471 -34.62 -8.11 -24.24
N GLU A 472 -35.74 -7.49 -24.58
CA GLU A 472 -35.76 -6.18 -25.26
C GLU A 472 -35.05 -5.12 -24.39
N GLU A 473 -35.36 -5.11 -23.08
CA GLU A 473 -34.70 -4.19 -22.13
C GLU A 473 -33.23 -4.53 -21.94
N ALA A 474 -32.85 -5.81 -21.93
CA ALA A 474 -31.47 -6.25 -21.83
C ALA A 474 -30.63 -5.80 -23.03
N LEU A 475 -31.15 -5.93 -24.24
CA LEU A 475 -30.53 -5.48 -25.48
C LEU A 475 -30.44 -3.96 -25.56
N ALA A 476 -31.49 -3.25 -25.15
CA ALA A 476 -31.47 -1.79 -25.05
C ALA A 476 -30.42 -1.30 -24.05
N LEU A 477 -30.27 -2.01 -22.92
CA LEU A 477 -29.24 -1.68 -21.93
C LEU A 477 -27.84 -1.99 -22.45
N MET A 478 -27.65 -3.03 -23.26
CA MET A 478 -26.38 -3.37 -23.91
C MET A 478 -25.97 -2.28 -24.91
N SER A 479 -26.91 -1.75 -25.71
CA SER A 479 -26.64 -0.61 -26.59
C SER A 479 -26.28 0.66 -25.80
N LYS A 480 -27.02 0.95 -24.72
CA LYS A 480 -26.74 2.09 -23.83
C LYS A 480 -25.36 1.97 -23.15
N MET A 481 -24.92 0.76 -22.87
CA MET A 481 -23.58 0.49 -22.34
C MET A 481 -22.50 0.95 -23.33
N GLU A 482 -22.67 0.67 -24.62
CA GLU A 482 -21.75 1.12 -25.69
C GLU A 482 -21.76 2.64 -25.84
N ASP A 483 -22.94 3.25 -25.86
CA ASP A 483 -23.10 4.72 -25.94
C ASP A 483 -22.37 5.44 -24.81
N ASN A 484 -22.28 4.82 -23.63
CA ASN A 484 -21.54 5.33 -22.48
C ASN A 484 -20.05 4.95 -22.47
N GLY A 485 -19.52 4.42 -23.57
CA GLY A 485 -18.09 4.07 -23.71
C GLY A 485 -17.68 2.77 -22.98
N CYS A 486 -18.64 1.98 -22.49
CA CYS A 486 -18.39 0.68 -21.87
C CYS A 486 -18.65 -0.42 -22.89
N LEU A 487 -17.62 -0.92 -23.57
CA LEU A 487 -17.78 -1.98 -24.56
C LEU A 487 -18.15 -3.31 -23.90
N PRO A 488 -19.23 -4.00 -24.39
CA PRO A 488 -19.57 -5.35 -23.96
C PRO A 488 -18.41 -6.32 -24.20
N ASN A 489 -18.10 -7.14 -23.21
CA ASN A 489 -17.07 -8.16 -23.30
C ASN A 489 -17.69 -9.55 -23.59
N ALA A 490 -16.83 -10.57 -23.73
CA ALA A 490 -17.28 -11.96 -23.98
C ALA A 490 -18.35 -12.42 -22.97
N VAL A 491 -18.15 -12.13 -21.69
CA VAL A 491 -19.10 -12.52 -20.62
C VAL A 491 -20.49 -11.87 -20.81
N THR A 492 -20.54 -10.59 -21.21
CA THR A 492 -21.80 -9.90 -21.48
C THR A 492 -22.57 -10.56 -22.62
N PHE A 493 -21.89 -10.88 -23.73
CA PHE A 493 -22.50 -11.59 -24.86
C PHE A 493 -22.96 -13.00 -24.48
N GLU A 494 -22.11 -13.78 -23.78
CA GLU A 494 -22.45 -15.14 -23.34
C GLU A 494 -23.71 -15.19 -22.48
N ILE A 495 -23.88 -14.24 -21.55
CA ILE A 495 -25.07 -14.17 -20.68
C ILE A 495 -26.33 -13.99 -21.54
N VAL A 496 -26.35 -13.03 -22.46
CA VAL A 496 -27.53 -12.74 -23.28
C VAL A 496 -27.79 -13.87 -24.25
N ILE A 497 -26.78 -14.36 -24.96
CA ILE A 497 -26.91 -15.47 -25.94
C ILE A 497 -27.44 -16.73 -25.26
N ARG A 498 -26.88 -17.11 -24.11
CA ARG A 498 -27.35 -18.28 -23.35
C ARG A 498 -28.83 -18.13 -22.92
N ALA A 499 -29.18 -16.98 -22.36
CA ALA A 499 -30.53 -16.74 -21.91
C ALA A 499 -31.56 -16.75 -23.07
N LEU A 500 -31.21 -16.25 -24.25
CA LEU A 500 -32.03 -16.32 -25.46
C LEU A 500 -32.23 -17.76 -25.94
N PHE A 501 -31.16 -18.58 -25.97
CA PHE A 501 -31.27 -20.01 -26.33
C PHE A 501 -32.16 -20.77 -25.33
N GLU A 502 -32.03 -20.54 -24.04
CA GLU A 502 -32.85 -21.17 -22.99
C GLU A 502 -34.35 -20.86 -23.13
N LYS A 503 -34.68 -19.73 -23.73
CA LYS A 503 -36.06 -19.30 -23.98
C LYS A 503 -36.56 -19.59 -25.40
N GLY A 504 -35.73 -20.16 -26.27
CA GLY A 504 -36.08 -20.51 -27.63
C GLY A 504 -36.02 -19.37 -28.65
N GLU A 505 -35.47 -18.20 -28.26
CA GLU A 505 -35.25 -17.04 -29.14
C GLU A 505 -33.98 -17.22 -30.00
N ASN A 506 -33.96 -18.30 -30.80
CA ASN A 506 -32.80 -18.78 -31.52
C ASN A 506 -32.27 -17.78 -32.57
N ASP A 507 -33.18 -17.12 -33.30
CA ASP A 507 -32.76 -16.16 -34.34
C ASP A 507 -31.98 -14.96 -33.77
N MET A 508 -32.44 -14.48 -32.61
CA MET A 508 -31.82 -13.36 -31.90
C MET A 508 -30.48 -13.78 -31.29
N ALA A 509 -30.41 -14.99 -30.71
CA ALA A 509 -29.20 -15.57 -30.17
C ALA A 509 -28.11 -15.76 -31.25
N GLU A 510 -28.53 -16.27 -32.45
CA GLU A 510 -27.61 -16.46 -33.57
C GLU A 510 -27.05 -15.12 -34.09
N LYS A 511 -27.92 -14.09 -34.18
CA LYS A 511 -27.48 -12.75 -34.57
C LYS A 511 -26.42 -12.19 -33.64
N LEU A 512 -26.63 -12.28 -32.33
CA LEU A 512 -25.64 -11.82 -31.33
C LEU A 512 -24.36 -12.66 -31.32
N LEU A 513 -24.45 -13.98 -31.59
CA LEU A 513 -23.28 -14.84 -31.70
C LEU A 513 -22.41 -14.43 -32.90
N ARG A 514 -23.04 -14.13 -34.05
CA ARG A 514 -22.32 -13.61 -35.23
C ARG A 514 -21.65 -12.25 -34.91
N GLU A 515 -22.30 -11.40 -34.17
CA GLU A 515 -21.74 -10.12 -33.74
C GLU A 515 -20.54 -10.31 -32.80
N MET A 516 -20.65 -11.22 -31.81
CA MET A 516 -19.58 -11.59 -30.89
C MET A 516 -18.33 -12.10 -31.64
N ILE A 517 -18.54 -12.95 -32.66
CA ILE A 517 -17.48 -13.46 -33.55
C ILE A 517 -16.84 -12.29 -34.33
N ALA A 518 -17.65 -11.43 -34.94
CA ALA A 518 -17.18 -10.29 -35.73
C ALA A 518 -16.34 -9.31 -34.91
N ARG A 519 -16.62 -9.20 -33.60
CA ARG A 519 -15.83 -8.38 -32.66
C ARG A 519 -14.59 -9.11 -32.13
N GLY A 520 -14.32 -10.35 -32.53
CA GLY A 520 -13.15 -11.13 -32.07
C GLY A 520 -13.22 -11.53 -30.59
N LEU A 521 -14.41 -11.60 -30.00
CA LEU A 521 -14.61 -11.92 -28.59
C LEU A 521 -14.76 -13.43 -28.31
N LEU A 522 -14.84 -14.27 -29.34
CA LEU A 522 -14.76 -15.71 -29.27
C LEU A 522 -13.28 -16.10 -29.37
N ASN A 523 -12.62 -16.30 -28.23
CA ASN A 523 -11.37 -17.03 -28.21
C ASN A 523 -11.70 -18.51 -27.95
N GLY A 524 -11.20 -19.36 -28.84
CA GLY A 524 -11.36 -20.79 -28.77
C GLY A 524 -10.77 -21.43 -27.52
#